data_8330b8b9ab52ccac6df918fa50bc6544
#
_entry.id   8330b8b9ab52ccac6df918fa50bc6544
#
_cell.length_a   1.000
_cell.length_b   1.000
_cell.length_c   1.000
_cell.angle_alpha   90.00
_cell.angle_beta   90.00
_cell.angle_gamma   90.00
#
_symmetry.space_group_name_H-M   'P 1'
#
loop_
_entity.id
_entity.type
_entity.pdbx_description
1 polymer ?
#
loop_
_entity_poly.entity_id
_entity_poly.type
_entity_poly.pdbx_seq_one_letter_code
_entity_poly.pdbx_strand_id
1 'polypeptide(L)'
;GNSEVGHLNMGAGRVVYQELTRITKAIQDGDFFENEELVKAVENAKANNSALHLFGLLSDGGVHSHITHVFGLLELAKRKGLEKVYVHCFLDGRDTPPASGKSYVEQLQAKMDEIGVGEIGVISGRYYAMDRDNRWDRVELAYKALTKGEGVEGTDAAEAVQASYDAEKTDEFVLPTVLKKDGKPVATIQDKDSVIFFNFRPDRARELTRAFCADEFTGFEREKRLDLTYVCFTEYDETIPNKSVAFKKEEITNTFGEYLAAHNMTQARIAETEKYAHVTFFFNGGVEEPNKGEDRILVKSPKVATYDLKPEMSAYEVCDKLVGAIKSENYDVIVINFANPDMVGHTGVQEAAIKAVDCLLYTSPSPRDRSVS
;
A
#
# COMPACT_ATOMS: atom_id res chain seq x y z
N GLY A 1 9.31 5.51 7.89
CA GLY A 1 9.63 4.08 7.93
C GLY A 1 9.15 3.48 9.23
N ASN A 2 8.92 2.20 9.23
CA ASN A 2 8.62 1.42 10.41
C ASN A 2 9.73 0.40 10.65
N SER A 3 9.65 -0.37 11.75
CA SER A 3 10.66 -1.35 12.15
C SER A 3 10.84 -2.46 11.10
N GLU A 4 9.77 -2.91 10.46
CA GLU A 4 9.80 -3.95 9.41
C GLU A 4 10.63 -3.48 8.20
N VAL A 5 10.34 -2.28 7.70
CA VAL A 5 11.08 -1.67 6.58
C VAL A 5 12.54 -1.40 6.95
N GLY A 6 12.81 -0.98 8.19
CA GLY A 6 14.17 -0.79 8.69
C GLY A 6 14.99 -2.07 8.63
N HIS A 7 14.44 -3.18 9.12
CA HIS A 7 15.11 -4.48 9.09
C HIS A 7 15.24 -5.03 7.66
N LEU A 8 14.24 -4.81 6.82
CA LEU A 8 14.31 -5.14 5.40
C LEU A 8 15.47 -4.41 4.70
N ASN A 9 15.62 -3.11 4.93
CA ASN A 9 16.72 -2.32 4.37
C ASN A 9 18.09 -2.79 4.87
N MET A 10 18.21 -3.09 6.16
CA MET A 10 19.45 -3.61 6.73
C MET A 10 19.81 -4.97 6.11
N GLY A 11 18.85 -5.87 6.04
CA GLY A 11 19.06 -7.20 5.44
C GLY A 11 19.33 -7.17 3.94
N ALA A 12 18.70 -6.25 3.22
CA ALA A 12 18.94 -6.05 1.78
C ALA A 12 20.25 -5.33 1.48
N GLY A 13 20.87 -4.65 2.46
CA GLY A 13 22.05 -3.82 2.26
C GLY A 13 21.81 -2.60 1.36
N ARG A 14 20.56 -2.26 1.12
CA ARG A 14 20.14 -1.15 0.28
C ARG A 14 18.77 -0.60 0.69
N VAL A 15 18.42 0.59 0.22
CA VAL A 15 17.07 1.14 0.43
C VAL A 15 16.07 0.37 -0.43
N VAL A 16 15.09 -0.26 0.23
CA VAL A 16 13.93 -0.89 -0.40
C VAL A 16 12.75 0.06 -0.25
N TYR A 17 12.33 0.64 -1.36
CA TYR A 17 11.24 1.62 -1.36
C TYR A 17 9.89 0.92 -1.17
N GLN A 18 9.07 1.47 -0.27
CA GLN A 18 7.66 1.11 -0.15
C GLN A 18 6.89 1.63 -1.37
N GLU A 19 5.72 1.05 -1.66
CA GLU A 19 4.98 1.32 -2.90
C GLU A 19 4.74 2.81 -3.16
N LEU A 20 4.33 3.59 -2.15
CA LEU A 20 4.17 5.04 -2.29
C LEU A 20 5.45 5.70 -2.85
N THR A 21 6.58 5.45 -2.20
CA THR A 21 7.86 6.07 -2.57
C THR A 21 8.39 5.51 -3.88
N ARG A 22 8.22 4.21 -4.11
CA ARG A 22 8.64 3.51 -5.34
C ARG A 22 7.94 4.08 -6.57
N ILE A 23 6.60 4.22 -6.52
CA ILE A 23 5.81 4.75 -7.63
C ILE A 23 6.11 6.24 -7.84
N THR A 24 6.18 7.02 -6.74
CA THR A 24 6.55 8.44 -6.82
C THR A 24 7.92 8.63 -7.46
N LYS A 25 8.90 7.79 -7.06
CA LYS A 25 10.24 7.82 -7.65
C LYS A 25 10.23 7.43 -9.13
N ALA A 26 9.46 6.42 -9.51
CA ALA A 26 9.31 6.02 -10.92
C ALA A 26 8.77 7.17 -11.78
N ILE A 27 7.84 7.98 -11.26
CA ILE A 27 7.34 9.17 -11.95
C ILE A 27 8.45 10.22 -12.10
N GLN A 28 9.21 10.47 -11.04
CA GLN A 28 10.31 11.45 -11.04
C GLN A 28 11.46 11.06 -11.99
N ASP A 29 11.83 9.80 -11.99
CA ASP A 29 12.91 9.26 -12.83
C ASP A 29 12.49 9.05 -14.29
N GLY A 30 11.18 9.00 -14.55
CA GLY A 30 10.62 8.79 -15.90
C GLY A 30 10.23 7.35 -16.22
N ASP A 31 10.66 6.37 -15.44
CA ASP A 31 10.39 4.92 -15.65
C ASP A 31 8.90 4.59 -15.64
N PHE A 32 8.10 5.37 -14.91
CA PHE A 32 6.64 5.27 -14.87
C PHE A 32 6.02 5.35 -16.27
N PHE A 33 6.56 6.21 -17.13
CA PHE A 33 6.04 6.46 -18.48
C PHE A 33 6.44 5.38 -19.49
N GLU A 34 7.34 4.50 -19.09
CA GLU A 34 7.77 3.33 -19.87
C GLU A 34 7.26 2.01 -19.26
N ASN A 35 6.46 2.08 -18.17
CA ASN A 35 5.88 0.89 -17.56
C ASN A 35 5.00 0.14 -18.56
N GLU A 36 5.35 -1.10 -18.84
CA GLU A 36 4.77 -1.91 -19.92
C GLU A 36 3.24 -2.04 -19.80
N GLU A 37 2.72 -2.30 -18.59
CA GLU A 37 1.27 -2.51 -18.40
C GLU A 37 0.48 -1.21 -18.46
N LEU A 38 1.05 -0.10 -17.95
CA LEU A 38 0.42 1.21 -18.06
C LEU A 38 0.39 1.69 -19.53
N VAL A 39 1.49 1.54 -20.24
CA VAL A 39 1.58 1.88 -21.68
C VAL A 39 0.60 1.01 -22.48
N LYS A 40 0.55 -0.29 -22.21
CA LYS A 40 -0.38 -1.21 -22.88
C LYS A 40 -1.84 -0.81 -22.69
N ALA A 41 -2.24 -0.36 -21.50
CA ALA A 41 -3.61 0.13 -21.24
C ALA A 41 -3.93 1.37 -22.10
N VAL A 42 -3.01 2.32 -22.19
CA VAL A 42 -3.18 3.53 -23.00
C VAL A 42 -3.23 3.19 -24.49
N GLU A 43 -2.32 2.35 -24.97
CA GLU A 43 -2.28 1.95 -26.39
C GLU A 43 -3.49 1.10 -26.77
N ASN A 44 -4.02 0.26 -25.88
CA ASN A 44 -5.26 -0.48 -26.11
C ASN A 44 -6.44 0.48 -26.34
N ALA A 45 -6.63 1.47 -25.47
CA ALA A 45 -7.69 2.46 -25.61
C ALA A 45 -7.56 3.22 -26.93
N LYS A 46 -6.33 3.59 -27.31
CA LYS A 46 -6.05 4.27 -28.57
C LYS A 46 -6.34 3.39 -29.78
N ALA A 47 -5.89 2.14 -29.78
CA ALA A 47 -6.06 1.19 -30.88
C ALA A 47 -7.54 0.86 -31.14
N ASN A 48 -8.34 0.77 -30.07
CA ASN A 48 -9.77 0.47 -30.15
C ASN A 48 -10.65 1.73 -30.32
N ASN A 49 -10.05 2.94 -30.33
CA ASN A 49 -10.79 4.21 -30.27
C ASN A 49 -11.76 4.26 -29.06
N SER A 50 -11.40 3.57 -27.99
CA SER A 50 -12.14 3.45 -26.74
C SER A 50 -11.61 4.41 -25.67
N ALA A 51 -12.03 4.27 -24.43
CA ALA A 51 -11.65 5.16 -23.36
C ALA A 51 -10.62 4.52 -22.37
N LEU A 52 -9.87 5.38 -21.71
CA LEU A 52 -9.09 5.04 -20.54
C LEU A 52 -9.81 5.57 -19.29
N HIS A 53 -10.13 4.68 -18.37
CA HIS A 53 -10.73 5.01 -17.09
C HIS A 53 -9.70 4.85 -15.97
N LEU A 54 -9.49 5.90 -15.21
CA LEU A 54 -8.60 5.95 -14.06
C LEU A 54 -9.46 6.04 -12.81
N PHE A 55 -9.32 5.11 -11.87
CA PHE A 55 -10.02 5.23 -10.60
C PHE A 55 -9.17 4.79 -9.40
N GLY A 56 -9.49 5.35 -8.26
CA GLY A 56 -8.81 5.12 -7.01
C GLY A 56 -9.07 6.21 -5.99
N LEU A 57 -8.48 6.07 -4.81
CA LEU A 57 -8.63 7.03 -3.74
C LEU A 57 -7.91 8.34 -4.07
N LEU A 58 -8.68 9.43 -4.11
CA LEU A 58 -8.17 10.75 -4.48
C LEU A 58 -7.82 11.56 -3.23
N SER A 59 -6.62 11.40 -2.73
CA SER A 59 -6.06 12.18 -1.62
C SER A 59 -4.54 12.15 -1.61
N ASP A 60 -3.92 12.90 -0.72
CA ASP A 60 -2.47 12.89 -0.43
C ASP A 60 -2.13 12.08 0.83
N GLY A 61 -3.10 11.37 1.40
CA GLY A 61 -2.93 10.58 2.64
C GLY A 61 -1.86 9.49 2.54
N GLY A 62 -1.56 8.99 1.34
CA GLY A 62 -0.45 8.09 1.09
C GLY A 62 -0.59 6.69 1.70
N VAL A 63 -1.80 6.31 2.14
CA VAL A 63 -2.09 5.00 2.73
C VAL A 63 -2.53 3.98 1.68
N HIS A 64 -3.42 4.37 0.78
CA HIS A 64 -3.94 3.51 -0.30
C HIS A 64 -3.49 3.94 -1.69
N SER A 65 -3.28 5.23 -1.86
CA SER A 65 -2.96 5.89 -3.13
C SER A 65 -2.29 7.23 -2.85
N HIS A 66 -1.93 7.96 -3.88
CA HIS A 66 -1.51 9.35 -3.76
C HIS A 66 -1.95 10.12 -5.00
N ILE A 67 -2.47 11.35 -4.81
CA ILE A 67 -3.00 12.19 -5.89
C ILE A 67 -1.98 12.45 -7.01
N THR A 68 -0.69 12.56 -6.69
CA THR A 68 0.36 12.74 -7.71
C THR A 68 0.50 11.57 -8.67
N HIS A 69 0.03 10.37 -8.27
CA HIS A 69 0.10 9.20 -9.15
C HIS A 69 -0.95 9.27 -10.26
N VAL A 70 -2.16 9.77 -9.98
CA VAL A 70 -3.14 10.01 -11.05
C VAL A 70 -2.70 11.15 -11.97
N PHE A 71 -2.00 12.15 -11.46
CA PHE A 71 -1.37 13.17 -12.31
C PHE A 71 -0.34 12.56 -13.28
N GLY A 72 0.47 11.61 -12.80
CA GLY A 72 1.38 10.84 -13.67
C GLY A 72 0.65 10.05 -14.77
N LEU A 73 -0.51 9.45 -14.45
CA LEU A 73 -1.32 8.75 -15.44
C LEU A 73 -1.92 9.67 -16.51
N LEU A 74 -2.38 10.85 -16.12
CA LEU A 74 -2.85 11.89 -17.04
C LEU A 74 -1.72 12.36 -17.97
N GLU A 75 -0.55 12.58 -17.43
CA GLU A 75 0.65 12.93 -18.20
C GLU A 75 1.05 11.82 -19.18
N LEU A 76 1.00 10.54 -18.75
CA LEU A 76 1.22 9.39 -19.63
C LEU A 76 0.23 9.38 -20.80
N ALA A 77 -1.05 9.54 -20.52
CA ALA A 77 -2.10 9.58 -21.56
C ALA A 77 -1.84 10.73 -22.55
N LYS A 78 -1.48 11.91 -22.05
CA LYS A 78 -1.12 13.07 -22.89
C LYS A 78 0.08 12.81 -23.77
N ARG A 79 1.17 12.25 -23.23
CA ARG A 79 2.39 11.90 -23.99
C ARG A 79 2.11 10.91 -25.10
N LYS A 80 1.17 9.98 -24.88
CA LYS A 80 0.75 8.98 -25.90
C LYS A 80 -0.32 9.51 -26.85
N GLY A 81 -0.84 10.73 -26.65
CA GLY A 81 -1.84 11.35 -27.51
C GLY A 81 -3.23 10.70 -27.41
N LEU A 82 -3.60 10.24 -26.20
CA LEU A 82 -4.93 9.73 -25.91
C LEU A 82 -5.81 10.87 -25.39
N GLU A 83 -6.99 11.05 -25.99
CA GLU A 83 -7.93 12.13 -25.65
C GLU A 83 -9.06 11.67 -24.73
N LYS A 84 -9.56 10.44 -24.92
CA LYS A 84 -10.67 9.88 -24.14
C LYS A 84 -10.17 9.31 -22.80
N VAL A 85 -9.98 10.19 -21.83
CA VAL A 85 -9.48 9.83 -20.49
C VAL A 85 -10.46 10.32 -19.46
N TYR A 86 -10.93 9.43 -18.60
CA TYR A 86 -11.91 9.73 -17.56
C TYR A 86 -11.38 9.33 -16.19
N VAL A 87 -11.50 10.23 -15.21
CA VAL A 87 -11.11 9.97 -13.83
C VAL A 87 -12.36 9.78 -12.98
N HIS A 88 -12.38 8.70 -12.21
CA HIS A 88 -13.42 8.41 -11.23
C HIS A 88 -12.82 8.55 -9.83
N CYS A 89 -13.27 9.54 -9.10
CA CYS A 89 -12.68 9.97 -7.83
C CYS A 89 -13.31 9.22 -6.66
N PHE A 90 -12.53 8.42 -5.93
CA PHE A 90 -12.96 7.88 -4.66
C PHE A 90 -12.47 8.81 -3.53
N LEU A 91 -13.39 9.31 -2.71
CA LEU A 91 -13.08 10.29 -1.67
C LEU A 91 -12.72 9.59 -0.36
N ASP A 92 -11.78 10.19 0.37
CA ASP A 92 -11.12 9.59 1.53
C ASP A 92 -11.88 9.81 2.85
N GLY A 93 -11.60 10.87 3.58
CA GLY A 93 -12.22 11.20 4.85
C GLY A 93 -11.81 10.33 6.05
N ARG A 94 -10.85 9.40 5.87
CA ARG A 94 -10.29 8.55 6.95
C ARG A 94 -8.79 8.75 7.14
N ASP A 95 -8.04 8.77 6.04
CA ASP A 95 -6.60 8.98 6.04
C ASP A 95 -6.26 10.46 5.89
N THR A 96 -7.27 11.26 5.54
CA THR A 96 -7.27 12.72 5.47
C THR A 96 -8.50 13.29 6.19
N PRO A 97 -8.56 14.61 6.48
CA PRO A 97 -9.72 15.22 7.14
C PRO A 97 -11.05 14.91 6.42
N PRO A 98 -12.16 14.74 7.16
CA PRO A 98 -13.43 14.23 6.62
C PRO A 98 -14.10 15.06 5.53
N ALA A 99 -13.72 16.32 5.36
CA ALA A 99 -14.29 17.26 4.37
C ALA A 99 -13.17 17.92 3.54
N SER A 100 -12.15 17.17 3.17
CA SER A 100 -11.04 17.63 2.32
C SER A 100 -11.16 17.23 0.84
N GLY A 101 -12.09 16.32 0.52
CA GLY A 101 -12.25 15.75 -0.81
C GLY A 101 -12.56 16.77 -1.90
N LYS A 102 -13.33 17.83 -1.57
CA LYS A 102 -13.58 18.92 -2.50
C LYS A 102 -12.29 19.58 -2.99
N SER A 103 -11.35 19.85 -2.08
CA SER A 103 -10.06 20.44 -2.43
C SER A 103 -9.23 19.52 -3.34
N TYR A 104 -9.27 18.19 -3.13
CA TYR A 104 -8.58 17.26 -4.01
C TYR A 104 -9.22 17.17 -5.40
N VAL A 105 -10.55 17.25 -5.48
CA VAL A 105 -11.27 17.32 -6.75
C VAL A 105 -10.90 18.59 -7.52
N GLU A 106 -10.83 19.73 -6.86
CA GLU A 106 -10.41 21.01 -7.45
C GLU A 106 -8.93 20.95 -7.93
N GLN A 107 -8.04 20.34 -7.15
CA GLN A 107 -6.64 20.12 -7.54
C GLN A 107 -6.54 19.21 -8.78
N LEU A 108 -7.34 18.15 -8.83
CA LEU A 108 -7.38 17.25 -10.00
C LEU A 108 -7.89 18.00 -11.24
N GLN A 109 -8.96 18.76 -11.11
CA GLN A 109 -9.52 19.54 -12.24
C GLN A 109 -8.48 20.54 -12.76
N ALA A 110 -7.83 21.31 -11.87
CA ALA A 110 -6.77 22.25 -12.26
C ALA A 110 -5.62 21.53 -12.98
N LYS A 111 -5.26 20.32 -12.54
CA LYS A 111 -4.19 19.55 -13.17
C LYS A 111 -4.60 18.98 -14.53
N MET A 112 -5.84 18.55 -14.70
CA MET A 112 -6.38 18.15 -16.01
C MET A 112 -6.40 19.31 -16.99
N ASP A 113 -6.78 20.50 -16.54
CA ASP A 113 -6.78 21.73 -17.36
C ASP A 113 -5.36 22.13 -17.77
N GLU A 114 -4.38 22.02 -16.86
CA GLU A 114 -2.95 22.27 -17.12
C GLU A 114 -2.38 21.31 -18.17
N ILE A 115 -2.65 20.01 -18.03
CA ILE A 115 -2.16 18.98 -18.96
C ILE A 115 -2.94 19.00 -20.28
N GLY A 116 -4.20 19.41 -20.23
CA GLY A 116 -5.12 19.45 -21.37
C GLY A 116 -5.63 18.05 -21.76
N VAL A 117 -5.88 17.17 -20.79
CA VAL A 117 -6.50 15.86 -20.97
C VAL A 117 -7.19 15.42 -19.67
N GLY A 118 -8.31 14.71 -19.83
CA GLY A 118 -9.08 14.12 -18.75
C GLY A 118 -10.37 14.87 -18.44
N GLU A 119 -11.40 14.13 -18.03
CA GLU A 119 -12.65 14.64 -17.46
C GLU A 119 -13.05 13.77 -16.26
N ILE A 120 -13.71 14.35 -15.25
CA ILE A 120 -14.21 13.59 -14.10
C ILE A 120 -15.56 12.96 -14.50
N GLY A 121 -15.68 11.65 -14.34
CA GLY A 121 -16.91 10.92 -14.68
C GLY A 121 -17.77 10.58 -13.47
N VAL A 122 -17.18 10.05 -12.41
CA VAL A 122 -17.89 9.63 -11.20
C VAL A 122 -17.14 10.09 -9.95
N ILE A 123 -17.88 10.46 -8.92
CA ILE A 123 -17.37 10.70 -7.57
C ILE A 123 -18.06 9.72 -6.63
N SER A 124 -17.32 9.09 -5.72
CA SER A 124 -17.89 8.15 -4.74
C SER A 124 -17.06 8.15 -3.47
N GLY A 125 -17.70 8.17 -2.32
CA GLY A 125 -17.01 7.92 -1.07
C GLY A 125 -16.41 6.51 -1.02
N ARG A 126 -15.29 6.37 -0.32
CA ARG A 126 -14.60 5.08 -0.15
C ARG A 126 -15.45 4.01 0.54
N TYR A 127 -16.47 4.41 1.30
CA TYR A 127 -17.43 3.51 1.91
C TYR A 127 -18.14 2.60 0.90
N TYR A 128 -18.36 3.09 -0.33
CA TYR A 128 -18.99 2.37 -1.43
C TYR A 128 -17.96 1.73 -2.37
N ALA A 129 -17.03 2.52 -2.87
CA ALA A 129 -16.10 2.08 -3.92
C ALA A 129 -14.91 1.27 -3.40
N MET A 130 -14.67 1.29 -2.09
CA MET A 130 -13.51 0.68 -1.45
C MET A 130 -13.91 -0.14 -0.21
N ASP A 131 -15.02 -0.87 -0.28
CA ASP A 131 -15.39 -1.83 0.76
C ASP A 131 -14.34 -2.97 0.86
N ARG A 132 -14.24 -3.61 2.02
CA ARG A 132 -13.38 -4.78 2.26
C ARG A 132 -14.05 -5.83 3.14
N ASP A 133 -15.34 -5.64 3.44
CA ASP A 133 -16.09 -6.43 4.39
C ASP A 133 -17.18 -7.28 3.69
N ASN A 134 -17.05 -7.46 2.34
CA ASN A 134 -17.97 -8.15 1.44
C ASN A 134 -19.40 -7.58 1.48
N ARG A 135 -19.49 -6.26 1.68
CA ARG A 135 -20.74 -5.52 1.58
C ARG A 135 -21.02 -5.19 0.11
N TRP A 136 -21.41 -6.23 -0.62
CA TRP A 136 -21.67 -6.14 -2.05
C TRP A 136 -22.76 -5.15 -2.40
N ASP A 137 -23.71 -4.90 -1.49
CA ASP A 137 -24.71 -3.85 -1.60
C ASP A 137 -24.11 -2.43 -1.77
N ARG A 138 -22.94 -2.19 -1.16
CA ARG A 138 -22.21 -0.91 -1.31
C ARG A 138 -21.42 -0.88 -2.62
N VAL A 139 -20.69 -1.95 -2.89
CA VAL A 139 -19.86 -2.08 -4.10
C VAL A 139 -20.70 -1.99 -5.37
N GLU A 140 -21.90 -2.57 -5.36
CA GLU A 140 -22.85 -2.52 -6.48
C GLU A 140 -23.23 -1.09 -6.87
N LEU A 141 -23.43 -0.20 -5.90
CA LEU A 141 -23.76 1.21 -6.18
C LEU A 141 -22.62 1.89 -6.92
N ALA A 142 -21.38 1.70 -6.49
CA ALA A 142 -20.22 2.24 -7.19
C ALA A 142 -20.05 1.61 -8.59
N TYR A 143 -20.20 0.29 -8.70
CA TYR A 143 -20.12 -0.42 -9.97
C TYR A 143 -21.15 0.07 -10.98
N LYS A 144 -22.43 0.24 -10.56
CA LYS A 144 -23.49 0.75 -11.43
C LYS A 144 -23.24 2.19 -11.87
N ALA A 145 -22.72 3.05 -10.98
CA ALA A 145 -22.33 4.40 -11.35
C ALA A 145 -21.25 4.40 -12.44
N LEU A 146 -20.25 3.53 -12.30
CA LEU A 146 -19.14 3.41 -13.26
C LEU A 146 -19.54 2.79 -14.60
N THR A 147 -20.48 1.83 -14.61
CA THR A 147 -20.79 1.04 -15.83
C THR A 147 -22.10 1.42 -16.49
N LYS A 148 -23.11 1.87 -15.72
CA LYS A 148 -24.45 2.19 -16.20
C LYS A 148 -24.78 3.68 -16.11
N GLY A 149 -23.96 4.48 -15.40
CA GLY A 149 -24.27 5.87 -15.13
C GLY A 149 -25.46 6.04 -14.18
N GLU A 150 -25.69 5.05 -13.31
CA GLU A 150 -26.73 5.05 -12.29
C GLU A 150 -26.19 5.56 -10.96
N GLY A 151 -26.76 6.62 -10.42
CA GLY A 151 -26.32 7.22 -9.15
C GLY A 151 -26.97 8.58 -8.92
N VAL A 152 -26.46 9.31 -7.93
CA VAL A 152 -26.81 10.73 -7.78
C VAL A 152 -26.29 11.48 -9.00
N GLU A 153 -27.04 12.48 -9.45
CA GLU A 153 -26.66 13.26 -10.65
C GLU A 153 -25.95 14.55 -10.23
N GLY A 154 -24.87 14.89 -10.94
CA GLY A 154 -24.16 16.17 -10.81
C GLY A 154 -23.70 16.68 -12.15
N THR A 155 -23.41 17.97 -12.26
CA THR A 155 -22.90 18.61 -13.48
C THR A 155 -21.50 19.16 -13.28
N ASP A 156 -21.12 19.46 -12.04
CA ASP A 156 -19.79 19.89 -11.63
C ASP A 156 -19.30 19.05 -10.46
N ALA A 157 -18.03 18.66 -10.49
CA ALA A 157 -17.47 17.75 -9.51
C ALA A 157 -17.34 18.37 -8.11
N ALA A 158 -16.85 19.61 -8.01
CA ALA A 158 -16.68 20.30 -6.74
C ALA A 158 -18.01 20.69 -6.10
N GLU A 159 -18.99 21.11 -6.93
CA GLU A 159 -20.35 21.41 -6.50
C GLU A 159 -21.08 20.15 -6.01
N ALA A 160 -20.88 19.01 -6.67
CA ALA A 160 -21.46 17.73 -6.25
C ALA A 160 -20.93 17.29 -4.88
N VAL A 161 -19.63 17.45 -4.62
CA VAL A 161 -19.05 17.18 -3.28
C VAL A 161 -19.60 18.15 -2.24
N GLN A 162 -19.72 19.45 -2.58
CA GLN A 162 -20.30 20.45 -1.67
C GLN A 162 -21.75 20.12 -1.33
N ALA A 163 -22.56 19.74 -2.31
CA ALA A 163 -23.95 19.34 -2.07
C ALA A 163 -24.07 18.13 -1.13
N SER A 164 -23.11 17.20 -1.20
CA SER A 164 -23.04 16.09 -0.25
C SER A 164 -22.72 16.56 1.17
N TYR A 165 -21.79 17.52 1.33
CA TYR A 165 -21.47 18.11 2.63
C TYR A 165 -22.66 18.88 3.23
N ASP A 166 -23.38 19.62 2.40
CA ASP A 166 -24.60 20.35 2.82
C ASP A 166 -25.71 19.37 3.29
N ALA A 167 -25.67 18.13 2.78
CA ALA A 167 -26.51 17.01 3.22
C ALA A 167 -25.90 16.18 4.37
N GLU A 168 -24.91 16.73 5.09
CA GLU A 168 -24.20 16.10 6.22
C GLU A 168 -23.48 14.77 5.87
N LYS A 169 -23.16 14.56 4.59
CA LYS A 169 -22.38 13.39 4.12
C LYS A 169 -20.99 13.84 3.68
N THR A 170 -20.02 13.59 4.56
CA THR A 170 -18.61 13.90 4.30
C THR A 170 -17.97 12.89 3.34
N ASP A 171 -16.71 13.11 2.98
CA ASP A 171 -15.96 12.38 1.94
C ASP A 171 -16.19 10.88 1.90
N GLU A 172 -16.01 10.20 3.03
CA GLU A 172 -16.14 8.75 3.13
C GLU A 172 -17.53 8.25 2.65
N PHE A 173 -18.57 9.03 2.91
CA PHE A 173 -19.98 8.65 2.73
C PHE A 173 -20.66 9.34 1.54
N VAL A 174 -19.92 10.03 0.69
CA VAL A 174 -20.47 10.60 -0.56
C VAL A 174 -21.05 9.47 -1.39
N LEU A 175 -22.35 9.56 -1.68
CA LEU A 175 -23.03 8.58 -2.53
C LEU A 175 -22.42 8.60 -3.93
N PRO A 176 -22.32 7.45 -4.62
CA PRO A 176 -21.87 7.42 -6.00
C PRO A 176 -22.64 8.42 -6.87
N THR A 177 -21.93 9.42 -7.34
CA THR A 177 -22.47 10.58 -8.09
C THR A 177 -21.90 10.56 -9.49
N VAL A 178 -22.79 10.49 -10.48
CA VAL A 178 -22.45 10.47 -11.91
C VAL A 178 -22.50 11.89 -12.44
N LEU A 179 -21.38 12.36 -12.99
CA LEU A 179 -21.36 13.65 -13.64
C LEU A 179 -21.98 13.55 -15.04
N LYS A 180 -22.84 14.52 -15.35
CA LYS A 180 -23.58 14.59 -16.61
C LYS A 180 -23.25 15.85 -17.40
N LYS A 181 -23.17 15.68 -18.70
CA LYS A 181 -23.05 16.75 -19.68
C LYS A 181 -24.15 16.57 -20.72
N ASP A 182 -24.92 17.61 -20.95
CA ASP A 182 -26.08 17.55 -21.85
C ASP A 182 -27.08 16.40 -21.52
N GLY A 183 -27.27 16.14 -20.23
CA GLY A 183 -28.20 15.13 -19.69
C GLY A 183 -27.71 13.69 -19.81
N LYS A 184 -26.47 13.45 -20.29
CA LYS A 184 -25.85 12.12 -20.42
C LYS A 184 -24.66 12.00 -19.47
N PRO A 185 -24.37 10.79 -18.95
CA PRO A 185 -23.13 10.55 -18.23
C PRO A 185 -21.91 11.01 -19.04
N VAL A 186 -20.97 11.69 -18.38
CA VAL A 186 -19.69 12.08 -19.00
C VAL A 186 -18.97 10.85 -19.52
N ALA A 187 -18.98 9.76 -18.77
CA ALA A 187 -18.45 8.47 -19.20
C ALA A 187 -19.10 7.31 -18.46
N THR A 188 -19.17 6.16 -19.13
CA THR A 188 -19.44 4.85 -18.54
C THR A 188 -18.44 3.86 -19.12
N ILE A 189 -18.01 2.90 -18.29
CA ILE A 189 -17.04 1.87 -18.70
C ILE A 189 -17.73 0.85 -19.62
N GLN A 190 -17.18 0.63 -20.80
CA GLN A 190 -17.72 -0.21 -21.86
C GLN A 190 -16.72 -1.29 -22.29
N ASP A 191 -17.18 -2.25 -23.09
CA ASP A 191 -16.29 -3.24 -23.70
C ASP A 191 -15.17 -2.57 -24.51
N LYS A 192 -13.97 -3.12 -24.43
CA LYS A 192 -12.73 -2.67 -25.05
C LYS A 192 -12.11 -1.43 -24.41
N ASP A 193 -12.72 -0.87 -23.37
CA ASP A 193 -12.07 0.19 -22.63
C ASP A 193 -10.88 -0.35 -21.81
N SER A 194 -10.00 0.56 -21.45
CA SER A 194 -8.92 0.31 -20.51
C SER A 194 -9.25 0.90 -19.14
N VAL A 195 -8.88 0.20 -18.11
CA VAL A 195 -9.04 0.63 -16.71
C VAL A 195 -7.70 0.56 -16.00
N ILE A 196 -7.35 1.60 -15.27
CA ILE A 196 -6.22 1.59 -14.35
C ILE A 196 -6.72 1.95 -12.96
N PHE A 197 -6.61 1.01 -12.02
CA PHE A 197 -6.89 1.25 -10.60
C PHE A 197 -5.60 1.67 -9.91
N PHE A 198 -5.46 2.93 -9.54
CA PHE A 198 -4.20 3.50 -9.07
C PHE A 198 -3.94 3.37 -7.56
N ASN A 199 -4.74 2.60 -6.83
CA ASN A 199 -4.42 2.24 -5.46
C ASN A 199 -3.24 1.26 -5.43
N PHE A 200 -2.28 1.49 -4.54
CA PHE A 200 -1.15 0.58 -4.32
C PHE A 200 -1.34 -0.33 -3.10
N ARG A 201 -2.31 -0.06 -2.22
CA ARG A 201 -2.68 -0.95 -1.11
C ARG A 201 -3.85 -1.83 -1.50
N PRO A 202 -3.71 -3.18 -1.38
CA PRO A 202 -4.65 -4.15 -1.95
C PRO A 202 -5.99 -4.26 -1.26
N ASP A 203 -6.03 -4.17 0.08
CA ASP A 203 -7.13 -4.64 0.92
C ASP A 203 -8.52 -4.09 0.55
N ARG A 204 -8.59 -2.84 0.12
CA ARG A 204 -9.83 -2.16 -0.28
C ARG A 204 -10.04 -2.03 -1.78
N ALA A 205 -9.12 -2.58 -2.58
CA ALA A 205 -9.24 -2.58 -4.04
C ALA A 205 -9.76 -3.91 -4.60
N ARG A 206 -9.71 -4.99 -3.81
CA ARG A 206 -10.03 -6.35 -4.22
C ARG A 206 -11.47 -6.51 -4.70
N GLU A 207 -12.44 -6.01 -3.94
CA GLU A 207 -13.85 -6.27 -4.20
C GLU A 207 -14.31 -5.64 -5.50
N LEU A 208 -14.02 -4.36 -5.72
CA LEU A 208 -14.38 -3.70 -6.98
C LEU A 208 -13.63 -4.33 -8.15
N THR A 209 -12.36 -4.71 -7.98
CA THR A 209 -11.59 -5.43 -9.01
C THR A 209 -12.24 -6.80 -9.33
N ARG A 210 -12.69 -7.56 -8.33
CA ARG A 210 -13.44 -8.80 -8.56
C ARG A 210 -14.71 -8.57 -9.34
N ALA A 211 -15.46 -7.51 -9.02
CA ALA A 211 -16.68 -7.16 -9.73
C ALA A 211 -16.45 -6.89 -11.21
N PHE A 212 -15.30 -6.34 -11.61
CA PHE A 212 -14.94 -6.13 -13.01
C PHE A 212 -14.31 -7.35 -13.68
N CYS A 213 -13.43 -8.08 -12.98
CA CYS A 213 -12.50 -9.01 -13.61
C CYS A 213 -12.86 -10.49 -13.44
N ALA A 214 -13.58 -10.89 -12.39
CA ALA A 214 -13.92 -12.29 -12.17
C ALA A 214 -14.88 -12.81 -13.25
N ASP A 215 -14.62 -13.99 -13.83
CA ASP A 215 -15.52 -14.64 -14.78
C ASP A 215 -16.81 -15.08 -14.07
N GLU A 216 -16.66 -15.77 -12.95
CA GLU A 216 -17.76 -16.12 -12.03
C GLU A 216 -17.79 -15.11 -10.88
N PHE A 217 -18.88 -14.39 -10.76
CA PHE A 217 -19.07 -13.38 -9.73
C PHE A 217 -20.45 -13.47 -9.10
N THR A 218 -20.51 -13.54 -7.81
CA THR A 218 -21.75 -13.78 -7.05
C THR A 218 -22.11 -12.66 -6.07
N GLY A 219 -21.37 -11.57 -6.05
CA GLY A 219 -21.60 -10.47 -5.11
C GLY A 219 -22.88 -9.69 -5.37
N PHE A 220 -23.20 -9.45 -6.63
CA PHE A 220 -24.45 -8.85 -7.14
C PHE A 220 -24.67 -9.27 -8.58
N GLU A 221 -25.85 -9.01 -9.13
CA GLU A 221 -26.18 -9.35 -10.51
C GLU A 221 -25.51 -8.36 -11.47
N ARG A 222 -24.74 -8.89 -12.40
CA ARG A 222 -24.20 -8.14 -13.55
C ARG A 222 -24.61 -8.83 -14.86
N GLU A 223 -24.94 -8.06 -15.86
CA GLU A 223 -25.40 -8.58 -17.16
C GLU A 223 -24.33 -9.45 -17.84
N LYS A 224 -23.09 -9.00 -17.78
CA LYS A 224 -21.91 -9.72 -18.28
C LYS A 224 -20.63 -9.18 -17.65
N ARG A 225 -19.54 -9.92 -17.76
CA ARG A 225 -18.22 -9.36 -17.56
C ARG A 225 -17.84 -8.50 -18.78
N LEU A 226 -17.45 -7.27 -18.54
CA LEU A 226 -16.93 -6.40 -19.61
C LEU A 226 -15.56 -6.90 -20.09
N ASP A 227 -15.31 -6.83 -21.39
CA ASP A 227 -14.02 -7.15 -21.98
C ASP A 227 -13.10 -5.93 -21.92
N LEU A 228 -12.32 -5.86 -20.84
CA LEU A 228 -11.47 -4.72 -20.48
C LEU A 228 -9.98 -5.06 -20.51
N THR A 229 -9.16 -4.08 -20.82
CA THR A 229 -7.75 -4.09 -20.42
C THR A 229 -7.66 -3.48 -19.02
N TYR A 230 -7.64 -4.34 -18.00
CA TYR A 230 -7.69 -3.93 -16.60
C TYR A 230 -6.32 -4.03 -15.92
N VAL A 231 -5.82 -2.91 -15.41
CA VAL A 231 -4.51 -2.80 -14.77
C VAL A 231 -4.67 -2.38 -13.32
N CYS A 232 -4.13 -3.18 -12.41
CA CYS A 232 -3.97 -2.84 -11.00
C CYS A 232 -2.58 -2.21 -10.80
N PHE A 233 -2.45 -1.19 -9.97
CA PHE A 233 -1.12 -0.66 -9.66
C PHE A 233 -0.23 -1.70 -9.02
N THR A 234 -0.76 -2.46 -8.05
CA THR A 234 -0.06 -3.56 -7.39
C THR A 234 -0.88 -4.84 -7.47
N GLU A 235 -0.30 -5.95 -7.05
CA GLU A 235 -1.05 -7.21 -6.95
C GLU A 235 -2.07 -7.13 -5.81
N TYR A 236 -3.38 -7.09 -6.15
CA TYR A 236 -4.44 -7.03 -5.17
C TYR A 236 -4.85 -8.40 -4.65
N ASP A 237 -4.88 -9.39 -5.53
CA ASP A 237 -5.19 -10.78 -5.21
C ASP A 237 -4.86 -11.65 -6.44
N GLU A 238 -3.97 -12.62 -6.28
CA GLU A 238 -3.54 -13.50 -7.36
C GLU A 238 -4.68 -14.36 -7.92
N THR A 239 -5.74 -14.59 -7.14
CA THR A 239 -6.92 -15.36 -7.57
C THR A 239 -7.86 -14.62 -8.49
N ILE A 240 -7.70 -13.31 -8.67
CA ILE A 240 -8.53 -12.51 -9.58
C ILE A 240 -7.98 -12.64 -11.01
N PRO A 241 -8.76 -13.20 -11.94
CA PRO A 241 -8.34 -13.33 -13.34
C PRO A 241 -8.50 -12.00 -14.12
N ASN A 242 -8.13 -12.00 -15.39
CA ASN A 242 -8.40 -10.94 -16.37
C ASN A 242 -7.90 -9.54 -15.97
N LYS A 243 -6.80 -9.50 -15.22
CA LYS A 243 -6.10 -8.27 -14.83
C LYS A 243 -4.60 -8.39 -15.10
N SER A 244 -3.96 -7.26 -15.19
CA SER A 244 -2.49 -7.17 -15.12
C SER A 244 -2.04 -6.26 -13.98
N VAL A 245 -0.74 -6.25 -13.68
CA VAL A 245 -0.17 -5.53 -12.54
C VAL A 245 0.99 -4.67 -13.02
N ALA A 246 0.88 -3.35 -12.78
CA ALA A 246 1.88 -2.38 -13.22
C ALA A 246 3.16 -2.43 -12.39
N PHE A 247 3.04 -2.50 -11.07
CA PHE A 247 4.16 -2.53 -10.12
C PHE A 247 4.16 -3.88 -9.40
N LYS A 248 4.74 -4.88 -10.04
CA LYS A 248 4.90 -6.21 -9.46
C LYS A 248 5.77 -6.15 -8.22
N LYS A 249 5.54 -7.06 -7.27
CA LYS A 249 6.40 -7.21 -6.10
C LYS A 249 7.80 -7.56 -6.56
N GLU A 250 8.78 -6.77 -6.13
CA GLU A 250 10.18 -7.06 -6.40
C GLU A 250 10.68 -8.14 -5.44
N GLU A 251 11.33 -9.15 -5.99
CA GLU A 251 12.08 -10.10 -5.19
C GLU A 251 13.36 -9.43 -4.68
N ILE A 252 13.55 -9.46 -3.38
CA ILE A 252 14.75 -8.93 -2.75
C ILE A 252 15.77 -10.04 -2.70
N THR A 253 16.67 -10.02 -3.67
CA THR A 253 17.78 -10.98 -3.78
C THR A 253 19.09 -10.37 -3.28
N ASN A 254 20.08 -11.22 -3.07
CA ASN A 254 21.41 -10.85 -2.57
C ASN A 254 21.32 -10.10 -1.22
N THR A 255 20.50 -10.66 -0.32
CA THR A 255 20.40 -10.20 1.05
C THR A 255 21.66 -10.55 1.84
N PHE A 256 21.86 -9.91 2.99
CA PHE A 256 23.01 -10.19 3.86
C PHE A 256 23.07 -11.68 4.27
N GLY A 257 21.90 -12.30 4.57
CA GLY A 257 21.83 -13.72 4.89
C GLY A 257 22.24 -14.64 3.72
N GLU A 258 21.80 -14.32 2.50
CA GLU A 258 22.21 -15.05 1.29
C GLU A 258 23.70 -14.87 0.99
N TYR A 259 24.22 -13.65 1.19
CA TYR A 259 25.65 -13.38 1.01
C TYR A 259 26.51 -14.22 1.96
N LEU A 260 26.16 -14.30 3.25
CA LEU A 260 26.85 -15.13 4.22
C LEU A 260 26.79 -16.63 3.83
N ALA A 261 25.60 -17.09 3.44
CA ALA A 261 25.40 -18.47 2.98
C ALA A 261 26.25 -18.83 1.75
N ALA A 262 26.35 -17.92 0.79
CA ALA A 262 27.19 -18.11 -0.41
C ALA A 262 28.69 -18.21 -0.08
N HIS A 263 29.13 -17.62 1.02
CA HIS A 263 30.50 -17.66 1.51
C HIS A 263 30.73 -18.76 2.55
N ASN A 264 29.75 -19.67 2.77
CA ASN A 264 29.77 -20.75 3.76
C ASN A 264 30.02 -20.25 5.20
N MET A 265 29.58 -19.05 5.50
CA MET A 265 29.58 -18.47 6.83
C MET A 265 28.36 -18.91 7.63
N THR A 266 28.54 -19.07 8.93
CA THR A 266 27.46 -19.43 9.86
C THR A 266 26.87 -18.18 10.52
N GLN A 267 25.57 -18.19 10.73
CA GLN A 267 24.88 -17.03 11.29
C GLN A 267 23.78 -17.43 12.28
N ALA A 268 23.59 -16.63 13.34
CA ALA A 268 22.48 -16.76 14.26
C ALA A 268 21.56 -15.54 14.25
N ARG A 269 20.25 -15.79 14.34
CA ARG A 269 19.21 -14.78 14.48
C ARG A 269 18.56 -14.92 15.85
N ILE A 270 18.67 -13.89 16.70
CA ILE A 270 18.23 -13.96 18.10
C ILE A 270 17.25 -12.81 18.37
N ALA A 271 16.06 -13.14 18.80
CA ALA A 271 15.09 -12.17 19.30
C ALA A 271 14.00 -12.84 20.12
N GLU A 272 13.28 -12.04 20.90
CA GLU A 272 12.02 -12.48 21.48
C GLU A 272 10.85 -12.33 20.49
N THR A 273 9.70 -12.97 20.78
CA THR A 273 8.55 -13.15 19.88
C THR A 273 8.19 -11.90 19.08
N GLU A 274 8.11 -10.73 19.73
CA GLU A 274 7.68 -9.47 19.12
C GLU A 274 8.63 -8.96 18.02
N LYS A 275 9.88 -9.35 18.05
CA LYS A 275 10.91 -8.93 17.10
C LYS A 275 11.55 -10.09 16.33
N TYR A 276 11.03 -11.30 16.50
CA TYR A 276 11.56 -12.48 15.82
C TYR A 276 11.45 -12.36 14.28
N ALA A 277 10.27 -12.00 13.78
CA ALA A 277 10.08 -11.78 12.34
C ALA A 277 10.98 -10.66 11.78
N HIS A 278 11.35 -9.69 12.61
CA HIS A 278 12.22 -8.58 12.17
C HIS A 278 13.62 -9.06 11.84
N VAL A 279 14.21 -9.93 12.66
CA VAL A 279 15.57 -10.47 12.43
C VAL A 279 15.59 -11.72 11.52
N THR A 280 14.42 -12.26 11.16
CA THR A 280 14.28 -13.43 10.26
C THR A 280 13.61 -13.03 8.95
N PHE A 281 12.30 -13.07 8.87
CA PHE A 281 11.51 -12.83 7.67
C PHE A 281 11.85 -11.50 6.98
N PHE A 282 11.75 -10.36 7.71
CA PHE A 282 12.02 -9.05 7.10
C PHE A 282 13.50 -8.86 6.77
N PHE A 283 14.40 -9.31 7.64
CA PHE A 283 15.83 -9.23 7.40
C PHE A 283 16.29 -10.12 6.21
N ASN A 284 15.57 -11.19 5.93
CA ASN A 284 15.79 -12.08 4.79
C ASN A 284 15.00 -11.66 3.53
N GLY A 285 14.62 -10.40 3.42
CA GLY A 285 13.97 -9.89 2.21
C GLY A 285 12.51 -10.33 2.03
N GLY A 286 11.84 -10.80 3.10
CA GLY A 286 10.48 -11.33 3.05
C GLY A 286 10.41 -12.82 2.70
N VAL A 287 11.50 -13.56 2.93
CA VAL A 287 11.60 -15.01 2.77
C VAL A 287 11.56 -15.66 4.14
N GLU A 288 10.61 -16.60 4.35
CA GLU A 288 10.46 -17.30 5.65
C GLU A 288 11.53 -18.38 5.86
N GLU A 289 11.94 -19.05 4.78
CA GLU A 289 12.93 -20.13 4.86
C GLU A 289 14.30 -19.61 5.33
N PRO A 290 14.94 -20.28 6.30
CA PRO A 290 16.30 -19.94 6.72
C PRO A 290 17.31 -20.08 5.60
N ASN A 291 18.30 -19.20 5.54
CA ASN A 291 19.45 -19.37 4.66
C ASN A 291 20.31 -20.56 5.11
N LYS A 292 21.11 -21.11 4.20
CA LYS A 292 22.10 -22.14 4.59
C LYS A 292 23.04 -21.59 5.67
N GLY A 293 23.19 -22.32 6.77
CA GLY A 293 24.02 -21.91 7.91
C GLY A 293 23.37 -20.86 8.83
N GLU A 294 22.05 -20.62 8.69
CA GLU A 294 21.28 -19.72 9.55
C GLU A 294 20.53 -20.50 10.64
N ASP A 295 20.90 -20.28 11.87
CA ASP A 295 20.19 -20.76 13.05
C ASP A 295 19.30 -19.66 13.65
N ARG A 296 18.12 -20.04 14.13
CA ARG A 296 17.12 -19.14 14.68
C ARG A 296 16.84 -19.46 16.13
N ILE A 297 17.11 -18.50 17.01
CA ILE A 297 16.95 -18.62 18.46
C ILE A 297 15.81 -17.70 18.92
N LEU A 298 14.64 -18.28 19.11
CA LEU A 298 13.45 -17.58 19.57
C LEU A 298 13.35 -17.65 21.09
N VAL A 299 13.22 -16.49 21.74
CA VAL A 299 12.82 -16.34 23.14
C VAL A 299 11.35 -15.92 23.20
N LYS A 300 10.57 -16.49 24.09
CA LYS A 300 9.16 -16.12 24.22
C LYS A 300 9.02 -14.78 24.94
N SER A 301 8.25 -13.86 24.36
CA SER A 301 7.87 -12.63 25.05
C SER A 301 6.96 -12.90 26.24
N PRO A 302 6.99 -12.07 27.29
CA PRO A 302 6.17 -12.26 28.49
C PRO A 302 4.68 -12.10 28.16
N LYS A 303 3.86 -12.93 28.79
CA LYS A 303 2.40 -12.89 28.66
C LYS A 303 1.79 -11.84 29.59
N VAL A 304 1.88 -10.58 29.23
CA VAL A 304 1.29 -9.44 29.94
C VAL A 304 0.31 -8.70 29.01
N ALA A 305 -0.63 -7.95 29.60
CA ALA A 305 -1.61 -7.21 28.82
C ALA A 305 -0.95 -6.09 28.01
N THR A 306 -0.01 -5.36 28.65
CA THR A 306 0.79 -4.30 28.03
C THR A 306 2.21 -4.37 28.58
N TYR A 307 3.21 -3.99 27.78
CA TYR A 307 4.62 -4.20 28.16
C TYR A 307 5.17 -3.18 29.16
N ASP A 308 4.45 -2.12 29.49
CA ASP A 308 4.77 -1.24 30.63
C ASP A 308 4.68 -1.96 31.98
N LEU A 309 3.90 -3.05 32.07
CA LEU A 309 3.81 -3.91 33.25
C LEU A 309 5.06 -4.78 33.48
N LYS A 310 5.87 -4.97 32.43
CA LYS A 310 7.13 -5.70 32.47
C LYS A 310 8.15 -5.10 31.50
N PRO A 311 8.75 -3.94 31.84
CA PRO A 311 9.59 -3.16 30.92
C PRO A 311 10.85 -3.88 30.41
N GLU A 312 11.41 -4.80 31.20
CA GLU A 312 12.54 -5.63 30.79
C GLU A 312 12.14 -6.68 29.74
N MET A 313 10.85 -6.98 29.61
CA MET A 313 10.33 -8.05 28.76
C MET A 313 11.12 -9.36 28.92
N SER A 314 11.74 -9.89 27.87
CA SER A 314 12.60 -11.08 27.94
C SER A 314 14.08 -10.76 27.65
N ALA A 315 14.51 -9.49 27.83
CA ALA A 315 15.85 -9.04 27.45
C ALA A 315 16.98 -9.84 28.14
N TYR A 316 16.81 -10.21 29.42
CA TYR A 316 17.82 -11.01 30.12
C TYR A 316 18.01 -12.40 29.53
N GLU A 317 16.90 -13.10 29.18
CA GLU A 317 16.97 -14.42 28.53
C GLU A 317 17.58 -14.31 27.13
N VAL A 318 17.22 -13.26 26.39
CA VAL A 318 17.81 -12.95 25.08
C VAL A 318 19.32 -12.73 25.21
N CYS A 319 19.75 -11.99 26.24
CA CYS A 319 21.16 -11.77 26.56
C CYS A 319 21.88 -13.08 26.88
N ASP A 320 21.30 -13.95 27.71
CA ASP A 320 21.90 -15.24 28.05
C ASP A 320 22.09 -16.13 26.80
N LYS A 321 21.09 -16.15 25.88
CA LYS A 321 21.21 -16.84 24.59
C LYS A 321 22.31 -16.25 23.72
N LEU A 322 22.41 -14.91 23.67
CA LEU A 322 23.46 -14.21 22.94
C LEU A 322 24.85 -14.59 23.49
N VAL A 323 25.06 -14.51 24.81
CA VAL A 323 26.32 -14.85 25.43
C VAL A 323 26.69 -16.31 25.20
N GLY A 324 25.68 -17.20 25.25
CA GLY A 324 25.88 -18.63 24.92
C GLY A 324 26.32 -18.83 23.47
N ALA A 325 25.67 -18.14 22.52
CA ALA A 325 26.01 -18.20 21.10
C ALA A 325 27.44 -17.65 20.84
N ILE A 326 27.81 -16.55 21.46
CA ILE A 326 29.18 -15.99 21.35
C ILE A 326 30.22 -16.97 21.92
N LYS A 327 29.98 -17.52 23.10
CA LYS A 327 30.92 -18.45 23.77
C LYS A 327 31.05 -19.80 23.03
N SER A 328 30.06 -20.18 22.24
CA SER A 328 30.11 -21.43 21.47
C SER A 328 31.09 -21.37 20.30
N GLU A 329 31.46 -20.16 19.85
CA GLU A 329 32.28 -19.92 18.64
C GLU A 329 31.75 -20.61 17.37
N ASN A 330 30.44 -20.96 17.36
CA ASN A 330 29.81 -21.65 16.22
C ASN A 330 29.34 -20.70 15.11
N TYR A 331 29.29 -19.40 15.37
CA TYR A 331 28.73 -18.42 14.44
C TYR A 331 29.74 -17.35 14.07
N ASP A 332 29.87 -17.12 12.76
CA ASP A 332 30.66 -16.02 12.22
C ASP A 332 29.95 -14.67 12.42
N VAL A 333 28.60 -14.68 12.35
CA VAL A 333 27.79 -13.49 12.50
C VAL A 333 26.55 -13.78 13.38
N ILE A 334 26.24 -12.83 14.28
CA ILE A 334 25.02 -12.88 15.10
C ILE A 334 24.22 -11.60 14.88
N VAL A 335 22.96 -11.74 14.46
CA VAL A 335 21.98 -10.65 14.35
C VAL A 335 20.99 -10.78 15.50
N ILE A 336 20.90 -9.74 16.31
CA ILE A 336 20.06 -9.69 17.50
C ILE A 336 19.18 -8.45 17.52
N ASN A 337 17.97 -8.58 18.08
CA ASN A 337 17.09 -7.46 18.37
C ASN A 337 16.55 -7.61 19.80
N PHE A 338 16.72 -6.56 20.59
CA PHE A 338 16.05 -6.40 21.88
C PHE A 338 14.75 -5.62 21.70
N ALA A 339 13.62 -6.25 21.98
CA ALA A 339 12.30 -5.71 21.68
C ALA A 339 11.83 -4.62 22.65
N ASN A 340 12.35 -4.63 23.88
CA ASN A 340 11.76 -3.89 24.98
C ASN A 340 11.73 -2.36 24.80
N PRO A 341 12.72 -1.64 24.27
CA PRO A 341 12.60 -0.19 24.11
C PRO A 341 11.47 0.22 23.14
N ASP A 342 11.32 -0.51 22.04
CA ASP A 342 10.30 -0.25 21.04
C ASP A 342 8.90 -0.61 21.58
N MET A 343 8.73 -1.82 22.08
CA MET A 343 7.44 -2.32 22.53
C MET A 343 6.91 -1.58 23.75
N VAL A 344 7.77 -1.26 24.73
CA VAL A 344 7.41 -0.46 25.90
C VAL A 344 7.18 0.99 25.50
N GLY A 345 7.96 1.54 24.57
CA GLY A 345 7.77 2.89 24.03
C GLY A 345 6.38 3.10 23.43
N HIS A 346 5.82 2.09 22.76
CA HIS A 346 4.46 2.13 22.20
C HIS A 346 3.35 2.27 23.26
N THR A 347 3.61 1.96 24.52
CA THR A 347 2.62 2.14 25.62
C THR A 347 2.44 3.60 26.03
N GLY A 348 3.40 4.47 25.70
CA GLY A 348 3.39 5.89 26.08
C GLY A 348 3.70 6.14 27.56
N VAL A 349 4.09 5.11 28.33
CA VAL A 349 4.42 5.21 29.77
C VAL A 349 5.90 5.53 29.93
N GLN A 350 6.24 6.79 30.18
CA GLN A 350 7.62 7.29 30.23
C GLN A 350 8.51 6.55 31.24
N GLU A 351 8.03 6.30 32.46
CA GLU A 351 8.81 5.59 33.47
C GLU A 351 9.16 4.16 33.08
N ALA A 352 8.23 3.48 32.41
CA ALA A 352 8.46 2.14 31.89
C ALA A 352 9.47 2.16 30.72
N ALA A 353 9.40 3.16 29.86
CA ALA A 353 10.36 3.32 28.75
C ALA A 353 11.79 3.56 29.27
N ILE A 354 11.96 4.37 30.33
CA ILE A 354 13.26 4.56 31.01
C ILE A 354 13.80 3.23 31.53
N LYS A 355 12.96 2.45 32.22
CA LYS A 355 13.38 1.13 32.76
C LYS A 355 13.76 0.16 31.65
N ALA A 356 13.06 0.18 30.53
CA ALA A 356 13.37 -0.65 29.36
C ALA A 356 14.76 -0.31 28.77
N VAL A 357 15.10 0.97 28.70
CA VAL A 357 16.42 1.42 28.22
C VAL A 357 17.51 1.10 29.24
N ASP A 358 17.29 1.34 30.54
CA ASP A 358 18.22 1.00 31.59
C ASP A 358 18.58 -0.50 31.57
N CYS A 359 17.59 -1.38 31.38
CA CYS A 359 17.80 -2.81 31.24
C CYS A 359 18.81 -3.14 30.13
N LEU A 360 18.75 -2.45 28.99
CA LEU A 360 19.67 -2.70 27.87
C LEU A 360 21.08 -2.18 28.12
N LEU A 361 21.24 -1.10 28.86
CA LEU A 361 22.58 -0.60 29.21
C LEU A 361 23.38 -1.62 30.01
N TYR A 362 22.71 -2.42 30.84
CA TYR A 362 23.34 -3.50 31.62
C TYR A 362 23.53 -4.78 30.81
N THR A 363 22.66 -5.08 29.87
CA THR A 363 22.73 -6.32 29.06
C THR A 363 23.61 -6.17 27.83
N SER A 364 23.92 -4.94 27.41
CA SER A 364 24.69 -4.67 26.18
C SER A 364 25.73 -3.54 26.43
N PRO A 365 26.77 -3.77 27.25
CA PRO A 365 27.76 -2.74 27.51
C PRO A 365 28.50 -2.32 26.25
N SER A 366 28.57 -1.01 26.00
CA SER A 366 29.31 -0.44 24.88
C SER A 366 30.82 -0.61 25.07
N PRO A 367 31.60 -0.82 24.02
CA PRO A 367 33.07 -0.77 24.10
C PRO A 367 33.62 0.54 24.67
N ARG A 368 32.85 1.63 24.65
CA ARG A 368 33.21 2.91 25.27
C ARG A 368 33.13 2.87 26.78
N ASP A 369 32.33 1.98 27.36
CA ASP A 369 32.20 1.85 28.83
C ASP A 369 33.41 1.19 29.48
N ARG A 370 34.29 0.56 28.70
CA ARG A 370 35.56 -0.04 29.15
C ARG A 370 36.70 0.96 29.34
N SER A 371 36.52 2.20 28.90
CA SER A 371 37.56 3.25 28.97
C SER A 371 37.57 4.05 30.27
N VAL A 372 36.76 3.69 31.26
CA VAL A 372 36.60 4.41 32.54
C VAL A 372 36.93 3.52 33.73
N SER A 373 37.83 2.54 33.56
CA SER A 373 38.40 1.78 34.71
C SER A 373 39.92 1.83 34.74
#